data_52e59c045505d972e1adc0c2c841843c
#
_entry.id   52e59c045505d972e1adc0c2c841843c
#
_cell.length_a   1.000
_cell.length_b   1.000
_cell.length_c   1.000
_cell.angle_alpha   90.00
_cell.angle_beta   90.00
_cell.angle_gamma   90.00
#
_symmetry.space_group_name_H-M   'P 1'
#
loop_
_entity.id
_entity.type
_entity.pdbx_description
1 polymer ?
#
loop_
_entity_poly.entity_id
_entity_poly.type
_entity_poly.pdbx_seq_one_letter_code
_entity_poly.pdbx_strand_id
1 'polypeptide(L)'
;WGCVNQTKEQGFNVARQISLLTRIPHESAAQTVNRLCGSAMSAIHTAAQAIMTGNGDVFFVGGVEHMGHVPMTEGFDHNPAASKYSAKASNMMGLTAEMLAKMHGITREQQDEFGARSHRLAHEATVEGRFKNEIVPIEGHDENGFKVLIEEDETIRPETTAESLSQLKPAFDPKNGTVTAGTSSQLTDGAAAMVLMSAERAEALGLKPIAKIRSMAVAGCD
;
A
#
# COMPACT_ATOMS: atom_id res chain seq x y z
N TRP A 1 -1.20 2.68 -12.94
CA TRP A 1 -1.83 2.44 -11.66
C TRP A 1 -1.31 1.14 -11.04
N GLY A 2 -0.93 1.19 -9.76
CA GLY A 2 -0.48 0.01 -9.02
C GLY A 2 -1.66 -0.80 -8.48
N CYS A 3 -1.66 -2.11 -8.69
CA CYS A 3 -2.59 -3.04 -8.07
C CYS A 3 -1.94 -4.43 -8.00
N VAL A 4 -2.00 -5.09 -6.85
CA VAL A 4 -1.37 -6.39 -6.65
C VAL A 4 -2.30 -7.52 -7.06
N ASN A 5 -3.48 -7.57 -6.48
CA ASN A 5 -4.46 -8.62 -6.73
C ASN A 5 -5.39 -8.25 -7.89
N GLN A 6 -4.91 -8.49 -9.12
CA GLN A 6 -5.65 -8.17 -10.34
C GLN A 6 -6.70 -9.24 -10.68
N THR A 7 -7.56 -9.54 -9.72
CA THR A 7 -8.67 -10.50 -9.83
C THR A 7 -9.99 -9.82 -9.45
N LYS A 8 -11.11 -10.48 -9.72
CA LYS A 8 -12.47 -9.97 -9.47
C LYS A 8 -12.63 -8.54 -10.01
N GLU A 9 -13.14 -7.60 -9.23
CA GLU A 9 -13.33 -6.19 -9.61
C GLU A 9 -12.02 -5.43 -9.86
N GLN A 10 -10.89 -5.93 -9.42
CA GLN A 10 -9.56 -5.37 -9.70
C GLN A 10 -8.92 -5.97 -10.97
N GLY A 11 -9.60 -6.91 -11.63
CA GLY A 11 -9.14 -7.55 -12.86
C GLY A 11 -9.24 -6.66 -14.10
N PHE A 12 -8.84 -7.21 -15.25
CA PHE A 12 -8.97 -6.58 -16.58
C PHE A 12 -8.49 -5.14 -16.67
N ASN A 13 -7.28 -4.84 -16.15
CA ASN A 13 -6.70 -3.49 -16.17
C ASN A 13 -7.54 -2.48 -15.38
N VAL A 14 -7.51 -2.59 -14.06
CA VAL A 14 -8.24 -1.69 -13.16
C VAL A 14 -7.94 -0.21 -13.43
N ALA A 15 -6.73 0.13 -13.87
CA ALA A 15 -6.38 1.50 -14.28
C ALA A 15 -7.28 2.01 -15.41
N ARG A 16 -7.62 1.15 -16.38
CA ARG A 16 -8.54 1.52 -17.45
C ARG A 16 -9.95 1.71 -16.93
N GLN A 17 -10.40 0.85 -16.05
CA GLN A 17 -11.73 0.97 -15.43
C GLN A 17 -11.83 2.29 -14.65
N ILE A 18 -10.82 2.63 -13.85
CA ILE A 18 -10.75 3.90 -13.13
C ILE A 18 -10.83 5.08 -14.11
N SER A 19 -10.07 5.07 -15.20
CA SER A 19 -10.08 6.16 -16.18
C SER A 19 -11.46 6.36 -16.82
N LEU A 20 -12.19 5.28 -17.09
CA LEU A 20 -13.53 5.33 -17.68
C LEU A 20 -14.62 5.80 -16.69
N LEU A 21 -14.41 5.61 -15.38
CA LEU A 21 -15.31 6.05 -14.31
C LEU A 21 -15.08 7.51 -13.89
N THR A 22 -14.05 8.16 -14.43
CA THR A 22 -13.68 9.54 -14.08
C THR A 22 -13.86 10.48 -15.28
N ARG A 23 -13.48 11.74 -15.11
CA ARG A 23 -13.46 12.74 -16.19
C ARG A 23 -12.16 12.72 -17.02
N ILE A 24 -11.34 11.70 -16.87
CA ILE A 24 -10.15 11.52 -17.74
C ILE A 24 -10.66 11.24 -19.16
N PRO A 25 -10.12 11.90 -20.20
CA PRO A 25 -10.51 11.65 -21.58
C PRO A 25 -10.40 10.16 -21.94
N HIS A 26 -11.40 9.63 -22.64
CA HIS A 26 -11.44 8.18 -22.95
C HIS A 26 -10.35 7.75 -23.95
N GLU A 27 -9.76 8.70 -24.65
CA GLU A 27 -8.57 8.49 -25.50
C GLU A 27 -7.30 8.26 -24.70
N SER A 28 -7.30 8.62 -23.42
CA SER A 28 -6.14 8.41 -22.55
C SER A 28 -5.93 6.91 -22.33
N ALA A 29 -4.75 6.41 -22.67
CA ALA A 29 -4.38 5.04 -22.37
C ALA A 29 -4.18 4.83 -20.88
N ALA A 30 -4.36 3.60 -20.42
CA ALA A 30 -4.17 3.26 -19.02
C ALA A 30 -3.47 1.90 -18.87
N GLN A 31 -2.64 1.77 -17.83
CA GLN A 31 -1.86 0.57 -17.55
C GLN A 31 -1.92 0.26 -16.06
N THR A 32 -2.18 -1.00 -15.73
CA THR A 32 -2.01 -1.53 -14.37
C THR A 32 -0.67 -2.22 -14.26
N VAL A 33 0.07 -1.91 -13.19
CA VAL A 33 1.40 -2.48 -12.91
C VAL A 33 1.38 -3.24 -11.59
N ASN A 34 2.15 -4.33 -11.51
CA ASN A 34 2.34 -5.12 -10.31
C ASN A 34 3.82 -5.27 -9.98
N ARG A 35 4.19 -4.83 -8.81
CA ARG A 35 5.47 -5.08 -8.13
C ARG A 35 5.19 -5.27 -6.64
N LEU A 36 4.18 -6.08 -6.32
CA LEU A 36 3.68 -6.29 -4.95
C LEU A 36 3.51 -4.95 -4.22
N CYS A 37 3.94 -4.83 -2.98
CA CYS A 37 3.80 -3.60 -2.19
C CYS A 37 4.45 -2.35 -2.83
N GLY A 38 5.34 -2.51 -3.80
CA GLY A 38 5.96 -1.44 -4.59
C GLY A 38 5.21 -1.06 -5.88
N SER A 39 3.99 -1.55 -6.10
CA SER A 39 3.26 -1.35 -7.36
C SER A 39 2.95 0.12 -7.65
N ALA A 40 2.45 0.88 -6.68
CA ALA A 40 2.17 2.30 -6.86
C ALA A 40 3.46 3.10 -7.14
N MET A 41 4.56 2.79 -6.45
CA MET A 41 5.86 3.38 -6.75
C MET A 41 6.34 3.02 -8.17
N SER A 42 6.09 1.79 -8.64
CA SER A 42 6.39 1.38 -10.01
C SER A 42 5.57 2.16 -11.05
N ALA A 43 4.31 2.48 -10.75
CA ALA A 43 3.50 3.34 -11.61
C ALA A 43 4.12 4.74 -11.73
N ILE A 44 4.60 5.32 -10.62
CA ILE A 44 5.31 6.60 -10.60
C ILE A 44 6.59 6.51 -11.45
N HIS A 45 7.41 5.46 -11.28
CA HIS A 45 8.63 5.26 -12.06
C HIS A 45 8.33 5.16 -13.56
N THR A 46 7.32 4.39 -13.95
CA THR A 46 6.92 4.22 -15.36
C THR A 46 6.48 5.55 -15.96
N ALA A 47 5.66 6.33 -15.26
CA ALA A 47 5.23 7.64 -15.71
C ALA A 47 6.38 8.64 -15.81
N ALA A 48 7.29 8.67 -14.83
CA ALA A 48 8.48 9.52 -14.87
C ALA A 48 9.38 9.17 -16.04
N GLN A 49 9.62 7.89 -16.31
CA GLN A 49 10.38 7.43 -17.46
C GLN A 49 9.72 7.81 -18.78
N ALA A 50 8.38 7.71 -18.88
CA ALA A 50 7.65 8.15 -20.07
C ALA A 50 7.82 9.65 -20.33
N ILE A 51 7.74 10.49 -19.29
CA ILE A 51 8.01 11.93 -19.39
C ILE A 51 9.47 12.18 -19.84
N MET A 52 10.44 11.52 -19.22
CA MET A 52 11.86 11.67 -19.56
C MET A 52 12.19 11.26 -21.01
N THR A 53 11.41 10.35 -21.58
CA THR A 53 11.58 9.89 -22.99
C THR A 53 10.66 10.60 -23.97
N GLY A 54 9.89 11.61 -23.55
CA GLY A 54 9.00 12.37 -24.40
C GLY A 54 7.72 11.64 -24.84
N ASN A 55 7.33 10.58 -24.12
CA ASN A 55 6.12 9.80 -24.41
C ASN A 55 4.86 10.33 -23.67
N GLY A 56 4.83 11.61 -23.38
CA GLY A 56 3.73 12.30 -22.73
C GLY A 56 4.20 13.21 -21.60
N ASP A 57 3.41 14.22 -21.27
CA ASP A 57 3.78 15.26 -20.33
C ASP A 57 3.00 15.21 -19.01
N VAL A 58 1.85 14.54 -18.99
CA VAL A 58 0.95 14.49 -17.83
C VAL A 58 0.44 13.06 -17.62
N PHE A 59 0.59 12.56 -16.41
CA PHE A 59 0.13 11.23 -16.02
C PHE A 59 -0.63 11.29 -14.69
N PHE A 60 -1.75 10.59 -14.62
CA PHE A 60 -2.39 10.23 -13.37
C PHE A 60 -1.78 8.92 -12.87
N VAL A 61 -1.19 8.93 -11.69
CA VAL A 61 -0.52 7.78 -11.09
C VAL A 61 -1.06 7.52 -9.69
N GLY A 62 -1.02 6.27 -9.26
CA GLY A 62 -1.50 5.90 -7.94
C GLY A 62 -1.53 4.40 -7.74
N GLY A 63 -2.28 3.99 -6.76
CA GLY A 63 -2.51 2.57 -6.46
C GLY A 63 -3.86 2.37 -5.79
N VAL A 64 -4.35 1.15 -5.87
CA VAL A 64 -5.59 0.70 -5.22
C VAL A 64 -5.45 -0.75 -4.81
N GLU A 65 -6.00 -1.06 -3.64
CA GLU A 65 -6.17 -2.43 -3.18
C GLU A 65 -7.46 -2.52 -2.36
N HIS A 66 -8.29 -3.51 -2.66
CA HIS A 66 -9.56 -3.79 -1.97
C HIS A 66 -9.45 -5.16 -1.29
N MET A 67 -8.72 -5.21 -0.20
CA MET A 67 -8.40 -6.46 0.49
C MET A 67 -9.57 -7.03 1.29
N GLY A 68 -10.56 -6.22 1.59
CA GLY A 68 -11.82 -6.65 2.21
C GLY A 68 -12.65 -7.55 1.30
N HIS A 69 -12.58 -7.37 -0.02
CA HIS A 69 -13.35 -8.13 -1.00
C HIS A 69 -12.50 -9.01 -1.91
N VAL A 70 -11.26 -8.63 -2.16
CA VAL A 70 -10.28 -9.40 -2.96
C VAL A 70 -9.17 -9.92 -2.05
N PRO A 71 -9.29 -11.16 -1.51
CA PRO A 71 -8.29 -11.71 -0.61
C PRO A 71 -6.90 -11.78 -1.24
N MET A 72 -5.84 -11.57 -0.44
CA MET A 72 -4.45 -11.57 -0.91
C MET A 72 -4.03 -12.82 -1.67
N THR A 73 -4.66 -13.96 -1.39
CA THR A 73 -4.35 -15.26 -2.00
C THR A 73 -5.29 -15.62 -3.14
N GLU A 74 -6.22 -14.74 -3.49
CA GLU A 74 -7.19 -15.01 -4.57
C GLU A 74 -6.50 -15.16 -5.91
N GLY A 75 -6.69 -16.31 -6.55
CA GLY A 75 -6.11 -16.58 -7.87
C GLY A 75 -4.59 -16.76 -7.89
N PHE A 76 -3.96 -16.91 -6.71
CA PHE A 76 -2.52 -17.15 -6.63
C PHE A 76 -2.22 -18.66 -6.68
N ASP A 77 -1.51 -19.07 -7.72
CA ASP A 77 -1.00 -20.43 -7.88
C ASP A 77 0.53 -20.41 -8.03
N HIS A 78 1.19 -21.05 -7.08
CA HIS A 78 2.65 -21.00 -6.97
C HIS A 78 3.30 -21.96 -7.94
N ASN A 79 4.21 -21.46 -8.79
CA ASN A 79 5.01 -22.33 -9.64
C ASN A 79 5.91 -23.22 -8.76
N PRO A 80 5.75 -24.57 -8.77
CA PRO A 80 6.54 -25.46 -7.92
C PRO A 80 8.05 -25.35 -8.15
N ALA A 81 8.47 -24.96 -9.35
CA ALA A 81 9.90 -24.81 -9.68
C ALA A 81 10.54 -23.62 -8.96
N ALA A 82 9.76 -22.63 -8.52
CA ALA A 82 10.27 -21.50 -7.77
C ALA A 82 10.90 -21.92 -6.43
N SER A 83 10.46 -23.03 -5.83
CA SER A 83 11.01 -23.56 -4.58
C SER A 83 12.48 -23.98 -4.68
N LYS A 84 13.04 -24.10 -5.88
CA LYS A 84 14.48 -24.33 -6.09
C LYS A 84 15.33 -23.10 -5.80
N TYR A 85 14.75 -21.92 -5.87
CA TYR A 85 15.44 -20.63 -5.81
C TYR A 85 15.06 -19.78 -4.61
N SER A 86 13.89 -20.00 -4.06
CA SER A 86 13.45 -19.28 -2.88
C SER A 86 12.75 -20.21 -1.89
N ALA A 87 12.99 -20.00 -0.61
CA ALA A 87 12.28 -20.73 0.42
C ALA A 87 10.79 -20.38 0.38
N LYS A 88 9.91 -21.37 0.55
CA LYS A 88 8.46 -21.14 0.61
C LYS A 88 8.08 -20.09 1.66
N ALA A 89 8.85 -20.03 2.75
CA ALA A 89 8.67 -19.05 3.81
C ALA A 89 8.91 -17.60 3.36
N SER A 90 9.72 -17.36 2.32
CA SER A 90 9.96 -16.00 1.80
C SER A 90 8.72 -15.35 1.17
N ASN A 91 7.71 -16.15 0.82
CA ASN A 91 6.42 -15.66 0.35
C ASN A 91 5.41 -15.42 1.49
N MET A 92 5.82 -15.71 2.73
CA MET A 92 5.01 -15.50 3.93
C MET A 92 5.65 -14.40 4.77
N MET A 93 5.21 -13.15 4.57
CA MET A 93 5.80 -11.94 5.19
C MET A 93 6.02 -12.07 6.70
N GLY A 94 5.09 -12.70 7.41
CA GLY A 94 5.21 -12.91 8.85
C GLY A 94 6.36 -13.85 9.23
N LEU A 95 6.61 -14.92 8.47
CA LEU A 95 7.76 -15.80 8.70
C LEU A 95 9.08 -15.12 8.33
N THR A 96 9.09 -14.28 7.30
CA THR A 96 10.24 -13.43 6.99
C THR A 96 10.54 -12.47 8.15
N ALA A 97 9.53 -11.83 8.71
CA ALA A 97 9.68 -10.95 9.88
C ALA A 97 10.23 -11.72 11.11
N GLU A 98 9.75 -12.94 11.38
CA GLU A 98 10.27 -13.80 12.44
C GLU A 98 11.75 -14.15 12.23
N MET A 99 12.13 -14.47 10.99
CA MET A 99 13.51 -14.75 10.64
C MET A 99 14.41 -13.53 10.87
N LEU A 100 13.99 -12.35 10.40
CA LEU A 100 14.73 -11.10 10.58
C LEU A 100 14.84 -10.72 12.05
N ALA A 101 13.78 -10.90 12.83
CA ALA A 101 13.81 -10.65 14.28
C ALA A 101 14.90 -11.51 14.95
N LYS A 102 14.98 -12.79 14.61
CA LYS A 102 16.05 -13.70 15.09
C LYS A 102 17.44 -13.27 14.63
N MET A 103 17.60 -12.97 13.36
CA MET A 103 18.90 -12.59 12.78
C MET A 103 19.46 -11.31 13.39
N HIS A 104 18.61 -10.36 13.72
CA HIS A 104 18.99 -9.04 14.23
C HIS A 104 18.82 -8.89 15.74
N GLY A 105 18.37 -9.94 16.44
CA GLY A 105 18.14 -9.90 17.89
C GLY A 105 17.06 -8.94 18.33
N ILE A 106 16.03 -8.71 17.49
CA ILE A 106 14.91 -7.83 17.80
C ILE A 106 13.95 -8.56 18.73
N THR A 107 13.75 -8.01 19.93
CA THR A 107 12.90 -8.64 20.94
C THR A 107 11.40 -8.36 20.73
N ARG A 108 10.56 -9.13 21.39
CA ARG A 108 9.11 -8.94 21.40
C ARG A 108 8.74 -7.57 21.98
N GLU A 109 9.38 -7.16 23.04
CA GLU A 109 9.16 -5.88 23.71
C GLU A 109 9.44 -4.71 22.76
N GLN A 110 10.55 -4.75 22.03
CA GLN A 110 10.89 -3.73 21.03
C GLN A 110 9.83 -3.64 19.92
N GLN A 111 9.28 -4.77 19.48
CA GLN A 111 8.22 -4.82 18.49
C GLN A 111 6.93 -4.20 19.04
N ASP A 112 6.53 -4.55 20.26
CA ASP A 112 5.33 -4.02 20.91
C ASP A 112 5.44 -2.51 21.18
N GLU A 113 6.59 -2.02 21.64
CA GLU A 113 6.88 -0.58 21.79
C GLU A 113 6.75 0.16 20.45
N PHE A 114 7.28 -0.43 19.37
CA PHE A 114 7.17 0.15 18.03
C PHE A 114 5.71 0.19 17.55
N GLY A 115 4.95 -0.87 17.76
CA GLY A 115 3.53 -0.94 17.42
C GLY A 115 2.70 0.10 18.16
N ALA A 116 2.89 0.21 19.47
CA ALA A 116 2.22 1.23 20.31
C ALA A 116 2.60 2.66 19.86
N ARG A 117 3.88 2.91 19.60
CA ARG A 117 4.36 4.19 19.07
C ARG A 117 3.72 4.52 17.71
N SER A 118 3.56 3.54 16.83
CA SER A 118 2.95 3.73 15.50
C SER A 118 1.51 4.21 15.63
N HIS A 119 0.69 3.56 16.45
CA HIS A 119 -0.69 3.97 16.70
C HIS A 119 -0.76 5.37 17.31
N ARG A 120 0.07 5.67 18.32
CA ARG A 120 0.13 6.98 18.96
C ARG A 120 0.45 8.10 17.96
N LEU A 121 1.48 7.93 17.14
CA LEU A 121 1.87 8.94 16.16
C LEU A 121 0.82 9.14 15.07
N ALA A 122 0.16 8.07 14.63
CA ALA A 122 -0.92 8.16 13.66
C ALA A 122 -2.12 8.90 14.24
N HIS A 123 -2.49 8.61 15.49
CA HIS A 123 -3.57 9.30 16.20
C HIS A 123 -3.26 10.79 16.38
N GLU A 124 -2.09 11.14 16.88
CA GLU A 124 -1.64 12.53 17.02
C GLU A 124 -1.73 13.29 15.68
N ALA A 125 -1.25 12.68 14.59
CA ALA A 125 -1.31 13.26 13.26
C ALA A 125 -2.75 13.48 12.76
N THR A 126 -3.65 12.55 13.07
CA THR A 126 -5.07 12.65 12.72
C THR A 126 -5.75 13.79 13.50
N VAL A 127 -5.57 13.83 14.84
CA VAL A 127 -6.15 14.88 15.70
C VAL A 127 -5.63 16.26 15.34
N GLU A 128 -4.36 16.38 15.01
CA GLU A 128 -3.75 17.65 14.54
C GLU A 128 -4.16 18.02 13.11
N GLY A 129 -4.92 17.18 12.43
CA GLY A 129 -5.43 17.44 11.08
C GLY A 129 -4.35 17.39 10.00
N ARG A 130 -3.22 16.71 10.24
CA ARG A 130 -2.11 16.61 9.26
C ARG A 130 -2.54 15.92 7.98
N PHE A 131 -3.51 15.00 8.03
CA PHE A 131 -4.04 14.27 6.88
C PHE A 131 -5.23 14.95 6.20
N LYS A 132 -5.73 16.06 6.73
CA LYS A 132 -6.95 16.73 6.25
C LYS A 132 -6.93 17.09 4.76
N ASN A 133 -5.76 17.38 4.22
CA ASN A 133 -5.59 17.75 2.81
C ASN A 133 -5.36 16.53 1.89
N GLU A 134 -5.27 15.34 2.44
CA GLU A 134 -4.95 14.10 1.73
C GLU A 134 -6.13 13.13 1.71
N ILE A 135 -6.89 13.06 2.81
CA ILE A 135 -8.05 12.17 2.93
C ILE A 135 -9.23 12.76 2.14
N VAL A 136 -9.79 11.91 1.28
CA VAL A 136 -11.01 12.22 0.52
C VAL A 136 -12.14 11.37 1.08
N PRO A 137 -13.21 11.97 1.65
CA PRO A 137 -14.36 11.22 2.12
C PRO A 137 -15.01 10.41 0.99
N ILE A 138 -15.34 9.15 1.28
CA ILE A 138 -15.96 8.24 0.32
C ILE A 138 -17.19 7.54 0.93
N GLU A 139 -18.17 7.22 0.11
CA GLU A 139 -19.25 6.32 0.52
C GLU A 139 -18.72 4.88 0.60
N GLY A 140 -18.90 4.25 1.75
CA GLY A 140 -18.64 2.85 2.00
C GLY A 140 -19.84 2.16 2.64
N HIS A 141 -19.62 1.02 3.27
CA HIS A 141 -20.63 0.28 4.02
C HIS A 141 -20.09 -0.05 5.41
N ASP A 142 -20.93 0.03 6.42
CA ASP A 142 -20.63 -0.45 7.76
C ASP A 142 -20.69 -1.99 7.83
N GLU A 143 -20.41 -2.53 9.00
CA GLU A 143 -20.46 -3.98 9.28
C GLU A 143 -21.85 -4.62 9.06
N ASN A 144 -22.91 -3.83 9.04
CA ASN A 144 -24.29 -4.26 8.79
C ASN A 144 -24.70 -4.08 7.31
N GLY A 145 -23.81 -3.54 6.47
CA GLY A 145 -24.05 -3.28 5.07
C GLY A 145 -24.82 -1.98 4.76
N PHE A 146 -25.00 -1.09 5.75
CA PHE A 146 -25.58 0.22 5.53
C PHE A 146 -24.55 1.18 4.96
N LYS A 147 -24.99 2.02 4.03
CA LYS A 147 -24.15 3.09 3.46
C LYS A 147 -23.75 4.08 4.54
N VAL A 148 -22.46 4.35 4.63
CA VAL A 148 -21.86 5.34 5.51
C VAL A 148 -20.84 6.18 4.76
N LEU A 149 -20.64 7.42 5.19
CA LEU A 149 -19.55 8.24 4.71
C LEU A 149 -18.31 7.94 5.57
N ILE A 150 -17.26 7.44 4.94
CA ILE A 150 -15.98 7.17 5.61
C ILE A 150 -15.08 8.39 5.39
N GLU A 151 -14.68 9.03 6.48
CA GLU A 151 -13.92 10.28 6.50
C GLU A 151 -12.56 10.15 7.19
N GLU A 152 -12.29 9.01 7.84
CA GLU A 152 -11.08 8.75 8.62
C GLU A 152 -10.57 7.33 8.40
N ASP A 153 -9.31 7.11 8.69
CA ASP A 153 -8.71 5.77 8.75
C ASP A 153 -9.24 5.01 9.97
N GLU A 154 -9.90 3.88 9.73
CA GLU A 154 -10.58 3.10 10.77
C GLU A 154 -9.65 2.21 11.60
N THR A 155 -8.37 2.09 11.21
CA THR A 155 -7.44 1.11 11.79
C THR A 155 -6.57 1.65 12.92
N ILE A 156 -6.65 2.95 13.20
CA ILE A 156 -5.90 3.60 14.28
C ILE A 156 -6.56 3.28 15.62
N ARG A 157 -5.77 2.77 16.57
CA ARG A 157 -6.20 2.43 17.92
C ARG A 157 -5.41 3.24 18.94
N PRO A 158 -5.92 4.41 19.35
CA PRO A 158 -5.18 5.33 20.20
C PRO A 158 -4.89 4.79 21.61
N GLU A 159 -5.71 3.85 22.09
CA GLU A 159 -5.56 3.20 23.39
C GLU A 159 -4.47 2.11 23.43
N THR A 160 -3.82 1.83 22.30
CA THR A 160 -2.79 0.77 22.21
C THR A 160 -1.57 1.10 23.05
N THR A 161 -1.18 0.20 23.94
CA THR A 161 0.04 0.27 24.74
C THR A 161 0.92 -0.95 24.55
N ALA A 162 2.20 -0.88 24.88
CA ALA A 162 3.09 -2.04 24.83
C ALA A 162 2.60 -3.17 25.75
N GLU A 163 2.01 -2.84 26.91
CA GLU A 163 1.43 -3.83 27.83
C GLU A 163 0.24 -4.55 27.19
N SER A 164 -0.66 -3.83 26.50
CA SER A 164 -1.80 -4.45 25.82
C SER A 164 -1.33 -5.35 24.67
N LEU A 165 -0.33 -4.92 23.91
CA LEU A 165 0.25 -5.72 22.83
C LEU A 165 0.97 -6.96 23.35
N SER A 166 1.62 -6.90 24.49
CA SER A 166 2.34 -8.04 25.10
C SER A 166 1.43 -9.25 25.39
N GLN A 167 0.13 -9.03 25.54
CA GLN A 167 -0.86 -10.09 25.79
C GLN A 167 -1.25 -10.86 24.52
N LEU A 168 -0.88 -10.34 23.32
CA LEU A 168 -1.23 -10.99 22.06
C LEU A 168 -0.35 -12.20 21.81
N LYS A 169 -0.95 -13.26 21.25
CA LYS A 169 -0.23 -14.47 20.86
C LYS A 169 0.51 -14.26 19.55
N PRO A 170 1.67 -14.92 19.36
CA PRO A 170 2.34 -14.96 18.05
C PRO A 170 1.40 -15.48 16.97
N ALA A 171 1.42 -14.80 15.80
CA ALA A 171 0.50 -15.08 14.71
C ALA A 171 1.06 -16.08 13.69
N PHE A 172 2.39 -16.14 13.52
CA PHE A 172 3.04 -16.90 12.43
C PHE A 172 3.84 -18.10 12.93
N ASP A 173 4.45 -18.02 14.09
CA ASP A 173 5.10 -19.16 14.78
C ASP A 173 4.52 -19.26 16.19
N PRO A 174 3.53 -20.15 16.40
CA PRO A 174 2.81 -20.22 17.71
C PRO A 174 3.71 -20.65 18.88
N LYS A 175 4.86 -21.25 18.64
CA LYS A 175 5.75 -21.77 19.70
C LYS A 175 6.88 -20.81 20.07
N ASN A 176 7.50 -20.20 19.06
CA ASN A 176 8.72 -19.44 19.26
C ASN A 176 8.67 -18.06 18.59
N GLY A 177 7.52 -17.67 18.07
CA GLY A 177 7.35 -16.40 17.36
C GLY A 177 7.22 -15.21 18.28
N THR A 178 7.46 -14.05 17.70
CA THR A 178 7.36 -12.74 18.35
C THR A 178 6.42 -11.79 17.62
N VAL A 179 6.17 -12.04 16.33
CA VAL A 179 5.29 -11.22 15.51
C VAL A 179 3.82 -11.53 15.82
N THR A 180 3.04 -10.50 16.13
CA THR A 180 1.63 -10.62 16.52
C THR A 180 0.71 -9.84 15.58
N ALA A 181 -0.59 -9.99 15.75
CA ALA A 181 -1.57 -9.16 15.05
C ALA A 181 -1.39 -7.66 15.37
N GLY A 182 -0.95 -7.31 16.58
CA GLY A 182 -0.72 -5.93 17.00
C GLY A 182 0.53 -5.28 16.43
N THR A 183 1.46 -6.09 15.91
CA THR A 183 2.69 -5.62 15.25
C THR A 183 2.70 -5.90 13.75
N SER A 184 1.58 -6.34 13.21
CA SER A 184 1.37 -6.61 11.78
C SER A 184 0.45 -5.56 11.16
N SER A 185 0.61 -5.32 9.86
CA SER A 185 -0.30 -4.48 9.08
C SER A 185 -1.69 -5.13 8.99
N GLN A 186 -2.72 -4.29 9.00
CA GLN A 186 -4.10 -4.74 8.82
C GLN A 186 -4.37 -5.13 7.36
N LEU A 187 -5.43 -5.92 7.17
CA LEU A 187 -6.06 -6.14 5.88
C LEU A 187 -7.08 -5.02 5.65
N THR A 188 -6.76 -4.07 4.80
CA THR A 188 -7.55 -2.86 4.59
C THR A 188 -7.77 -2.57 3.13
N ASP A 189 -8.76 -1.74 2.86
CA ASP A 189 -9.00 -1.15 1.56
C ASP A 189 -8.29 0.20 1.49
N GLY A 190 -7.76 0.55 0.34
CA GLY A 190 -7.08 1.82 0.19
C GLY A 190 -6.81 2.19 -1.26
N ALA A 191 -6.87 3.48 -1.52
CA ALA A 191 -6.48 4.05 -2.79
C ALA A 191 -5.79 5.40 -2.59
N ALA A 192 -4.81 5.70 -3.42
CA ALA A 192 -4.18 7.00 -3.45
C ALA A 192 -3.86 7.39 -4.89
N ALA A 193 -3.93 8.68 -5.17
CA ALA A 193 -3.69 9.22 -6.50
C ALA A 193 -2.88 10.52 -6.46
N MET A 194 -2.07 10.73 -7.48
CA MET A 194 -1.38 11.99 -7.72
C MET A 194 -1.28 12.28 -9.21
N VAL A 195 -1.00 13.53 -9.54
CA VAL A 195 -0.65 13.96 -10.90
C VAL A 195 0.85 14.11 -10.99
N LEU A 196 1.44 13.48 -11.99
CA LEU A 196 2.85 13.63 -12.36
C LEU A 196 2.93 14.31 -13.72
N MET A 197 3.80 15.31 -13.84
CA MET A 197 3.99 16.02 -15.12
C MET A 197 5.43 16.50 -15.30
N SER A 198 5.77 16.88 -16.54
CA SER A 198 7.04 17.54 -16.81
C SER A 198 7.11 18.90 -16.13
N ALA A 199 8.32 19.38 -15.83
CA ALA A 199 8.52 20.69 -15.23
C ALA A 199 8.02 21.81 -16.14
N GLU A 200 8.28 21.68 -17.42
CA GLU A 200 7.85 22.61 -18.48
C GLU A 200 6.31 22.70 -18.56
N ARG A 201 5.64 21.55 -18.41
CA ARG A 201 4.18 21.51 -18.41
C ARG A 201 3.59 22.14 -17.16
N ALA A 202 4.19 21.90 -16.01
CA ALA A 202 3.77 22.53 -14.75
C ALA A 202 3.90 24.05 -14.82
N GLU A 203 5.03 24.55 -15.35
CA GLU A 203 5.27 25.99 -15.55
C GLU A 203 4.25 26.60 -16.53
N ALA A 204 4.05 25.97 -17.69
CA ALA A 204 3.07 26.43 -18.68
C ALA A 204 1.62 26.51 -18.16
N LEU A 205 1.29 25.68 -17.17
CA LEU A 205 -0.03 25.68 -16.51
C LEU A 205 -0.08 26.58 -15.25
N GLY A 206 1.03 27.23 -14.88
CA GLY A 206 1.12 28.04 -13.66
C GLY A 206 1.00 27.22 -12.38
N LEU A 207 1.30 25.93 -12.42
CA LEU A 207 1.20 25.02 -11.26
C LEU A 207 2.48 24.99 -10.47
N LYS A 208 2.36 25.02 -9.14
CA LYS A 208 3.50 24.87 -8.24
C LYS A 208 3.66 23.39 -7.86
N PRO A 209 4.78 22.73 -8.23
CA PRO A 209 5.04 21.35 -7.83
C PRO A 209 5.15 21.21 -6.31
N ILE A 210 4.58 20.14 -5.76
CA ILE A 210 4.71 19.77 -4.35
C ILE A 210 6.10 19.16 -4.10
N ALA A 211 6.56 18.31 -5.04
CA ALA A 211 7.83 17.62 -4.97
C ALA A 211 8.42 17.40 -6.38
N LYS A 212 9.70 17.04 -6.43
CA LYS A 212 10.41 16.64 -7.66
C LYS A 212 11.03 15.26 -7.47
N ILE A 213 10.83 14.35 -8.43
CA ILE A 213 11.52 13.07 -8.46
C ILE A 213 12.99 13.31 -8.76
N ARG A 214 13.87 12.89 -7.86
CA ARG A 214 15.33 13.08 -7.99
C ARG A 214 16.03 11.84 -8.55
N SER A 215 15.58 10.67 -8.12
CA SER A 215 16.16 9.39 -8.53
C SER A 215 15.13 8.29 -8.44
N MET A 216 15.36 7.23 -9.18
CA MET A 216 14.55 6.03 -9.20
C MET A 216 15.50 4.83 -9.22
N ALA A 217 15.26 3.84 -8.38
CA ALA A 217 16.04 2.60 -8.38
C ALA A 217 15.14 1.42 -8.03
N VAL A 218 15.50 0.26 -8.55
CA VAL A 218 14.87 -1.03 -8.22
C VAL A 218 15.98 -2.06 -8.18
N ALA A 219 15.99 -2.89 -7.14
CA ALA A 219 16.92 -4.00 -7.02
C ALA A 219 16.19 -5.23 -6.46
N GLY A 220 16.63 -6.41 -6.87
CA GLY A 220 16.33 -7.66 -6.18
C GLY A 220 17.31 -7.88 -5.03
N CYS A 221 16.89 -8.66 -4.03
CA CYS A 221 17.75 -9.15 -2.94
C CYS A 221 17.48 -10.65 -2.72
N ASP A 222 18.44 -11.30 -2.06
CA ASP A 222 18.32 -12.71 -1.65
C ASP A 222 17.32 -12.86 -0.49
#